data_41a67c7657f0a3b20d6885426d631888
#
_entry.id   41a67c7657f0a3b20d6885426d631888
#
_cell.length_a   1.000
_cell.length_b   1.000
_cell.length_c   1.000
_cell.angle_alpha   90.00
_cell.angle_beta   90.00
_cell.angle_gamma   90.00
#
_symmetry.space_group_name_H-M   'P 1'
#
loop_
_entity.id
_entity.type
_entity.pdbx_description
1 polymer ?
#
loop_
_entity_poly.entity_id
_entity_poly.type
_entity_poly.pdbx_seq_one_letter_code
_entity_poly.pdbx_strand_id
1 'polypeptide(L)'
;MHHPFIAASRHAAATRRTRERLSALAFALIAITAFASTPVRAANADESVEIPFWSRDWAGTIGNRHVEVSLSRVGDTVSGWYCYAPCTSDKRYRLALKGMLDAHGATLSERDSGAKADADRVTGKWRVASLDDAVTGTWTAPDGKRTLPVSLAQKHDGRAFPYDIRLVADHLPDDGGSCTDAPEVTAIRLDDHGRLVQTLKTDSRGTCNLFTPDFADVNFDGWPDLMLAQSMGAGPNIPYQTWIFNPKTRRFADAPPGLQDITSPDFDPVHRIVWTSWRASCCEHGVTTYRWQGNDVKEVDSASSYLLPVLDGNTRRYCYIVPGYGNGHIEYPQRIEQTDTGLRSTLGALKDCEAGDSPQMSRVYIDIWKPGAPGGAPTLVRTERVAWKRTSTRAGMKFCPDVPFYDNGRIRRVLLRDDPDQCSDSNPDEN
;
A
#
# COMPACT_ATOMS: atom_id res chain seq x y z
N MET A 1 8.55 -16.77 28.88
CA MET A 1 7.83 -18.01 29.27
C MET A 1 7.38 -18.69 27.99
N HIS A 2 7.83 -19.91 27.82
CA HIS A 2 7.65 -20.70 26.61
C HIS A 2 6.21 -21.20 26.44
N HIS A 3 5.69 -21.11 25.24
CA HIS A 3 4.57 -21.96 24.83
C HIS A 3 4.92 -22.68 23.52
N PRO A 4 4.59 -23.97 23.43
CA PRO A 4 5.11 -24.85 22.40
C PRO A 4 4.21 -24.95 21.18
N PHE A 5 4.86 -25.10 20.04
CA PHE A 5 4.27 -25.50 18.77
C PHE A 5 3.71 -26.92 18.85
N ILE A 6 2.51 -27.11 18.34
CA ILE A 6 1.94 -28.45 18.07
C ILE A 6 2.13 -28.74 16.58
N ALA A 7 2.94 -29.74 16.33
CA ALA A 7 3.14 -30.36 15.03
C ALA A 7 2.00 -31.32 14.73
N ALA A 8 1.40 -31.20 13.55
CA ALA A 8 0.46 -32.19 13.05
C ALA A 8 1.19 -33.22 12.18
N SER A 9 0.96 -34.46 12.51
CA SER A 9 1.58 -35.67 12.02
C SER A 9 1.16 -36.07 10.61
N ARG A 10 2.13 -36.63 9.90
CA ARG A 10 1.98 -37.41 8.67
C ARG A 10 1.24 -38.73 8.93
N HIS A 11 0.38 -39.12 8.02
CA HIS A 11 0.05 -40.54 7.82
C HIS A 11 0.18 -40.89 6.35
N ALA A 12 1.18 -41.73 6.11
CA ALA A 12 1.33 -42.52 4.89
C ALA A 12 0.64 -43.85 5.11
N ALA A 13 -0.08 -44.33 4.13
CA ALA A 13 -0.46 -45.75 4.02
C ALA A 13 -0.35 -46.18 2.57
N ALA A 14 0.59 -47.10 2.36
CA ALA A 14 0.74 -47.91 1.17
C ALA A 14 -0.08 -49.19 1.31
N THR A 15 -0.62 -49.71 0.21
CA THR A 15 -0.62 -51.15 -0.13
C THR A 15 -1.32 -51.39 -1.49
N ARG A 16 -0.58 -51.94 -2.40
CA ARG A 16 -0.51 -53.30 -2.97
C ARG A 16 -1.55 -53.63 -4.08
N ARG A 17 -0.94 -53.83 -5.26
CA ARG A 17 -1.04 -54.94 -6.25
C ARG A 17 -2.37 -55.73 -6.32
N THR A 18 -2.85 -55.86 -7.60
CA THR A 18 -2.86 -57.18 -8.26
C THR A 18 -3.05 -57.01 -9.77
N ARG A 19 -2.40 -57.94 -10.53
CA ARG A 19 -2.44 -58.24 -11.95
C ARG A 19 -3.77 -58.90 -12.34
N GLU A 20 -4.17 -58.73 -13.62
CA GLU A 20 -4.42 -59.77 -14.60
C GLU A 20 -4.98 -59.14 -15.89
N ARG A 21 -4.39 -59.35 -16.95
CA ARG A 21 -4.42 -60.11 -18.21
C ARG A 21 -5.85 -60.27 -18.82
N LEU A 22 -6.07 -59.85 -20.03
CA LEU A 22 -6.18 -60.59 -21.26
C LEU A 22 -7.00 -59.86 -22.35
N SER A 23 -6.36 -59.62 -23.48
CA SER A 23 -6.74 -59.83 -24.88
C SER A 23 -8.17 -59.52 -25.34
N ALA A 24 -8.24 -58.61 -26.37
CA ALA A 24 -8.94 -58.90 -27.63
C ALA A 24 -8.58 -57.84 -28.68
N LEU A 25 -8.16 -58.31 -29.84
CA LEU A 25 -7.97 -57.58 -31.10
C LEU A 25 -9.30 -57.05 -31.64
N ALA A 26 -9.32 -55.78 -32.04
CA ALA A 26 -10.28 -55.30 -33.04
C ALA A 26 -9.55 -54.28 -33.93
N PHE A 27 -9.39 -54.66 -35.21
CA PHE A 27 -8.93 -53.78 -36.27
C PHE A 27 -10.01 -52.72 -36.55
N ALA A 28 -9.66 -51.44 -36.39
CA ALA A 28 -10.42 -50.36 -36.99
C ALA A 28 -9.47 -49.48 -37.80
N LEU A 29 -9.67 -49.46 -39.11
CA LEU A 29 -9.04 -48.48 -40.01
C LEU A 29 -9.45 -47.07 -39.55
N ILE A 30 -8.49 -46.27 -39.15
CA ILE A 30 -8.69 -44.85 -38.98
C ILE A 30 -7.91 -44.13 -40.08
N ALA A 31 -8.65 -43.44 -40.93
CA ALA A 31 -8.13 -42.54 -41.95
C ALA A 31 -7.31 -41.44 -41.29
N ILE A 32 -6.04 -41.34 -41.64
CA ILE A 32 -5.13 -40.27 -41.22
C ILE A 32 -5.50 -39.03 -42.04
N THR A 33 -6.33 -38.17 -41.51
CA THR A 33 -6.44 -36.77 -41.96
C THR A 33 -5.21 -36.02 -41.42
N ALA A 34 -4.28 -35.73 -42.30
CA ALA A 34 -3.16 -34.85 -42.03
C ALA A 34 -3.71 -33.45 -41.70
N PHE A 35 -3.87 -33.14 -40.42
CA PHE A 35 -3.96 -31.75 -39.98
C PHE A 35 -2.59 -31.12 -40.22
N ALA A 36 -2.51 -30.28 -41.24
CA ALA A 36 -1.41 -29.33 -41.36
C ALA A 36 -1.42 -28.45 -40.10
N SER A 37 -0.58 -28.80 -39.12
CA SER A 37 -0.25 -27.90 -38.00
C SER A 37 0.43 -26.69 -38.61
N THR A 38 -0.32 -25.61 -38.78
CA THR A 38 0.29 -24.29 -38.93
C THR A 38 1.25 -24.11 -37.73
N PRO A 39 2.53 -23.81 -37.99
CA PRO A 39 3.42 -23.50 -36.88
C PRO A 39 2.79 -22.30 -36.15
N VAL A 40 2.36 -22.51 -34.92
CA VAL A 40 2.13 -21.40 -33.97
C VAL A 40 3.47 -20.71 -33.96
N ARG A 41 3.53 -19.55 -34.60
CA ARG A 41 4.68 -18.67 -34.58
C ARG A 41 4.89 -18.39 -33.09
N ALA A 42 5.93 -19.00 -32.52
CA ALA A 42 6.38 -18.63 -31.19
C ALA A 42 6.51 -17.10 -31.22
N ALA A 43 5.73 -16.42 -30.41
CA ALA A 43 5.90 -14.99 -30.18
C ALA A 43 7.38 -14.83 -29.87
N ASN A 44 8.06 -13.97 -30.62
CA ASN A 44 9.45 -13.66 -30.38
C ASN A 44 9.54 -13.14 -28.95
N ALA A 45 9.92 -14.02 -28.03
CA ALA A 45 10.44 -13.62 -26.74
C ALA A 45 11.79 -12.95 -27.07
N ASP A 46 11.84 -11.62 -27.06
CA ASP A 46 13.01 -10.82 -26.79
C ASP A 46 13.07 -9.47 -27.52
N GLU A 47 11.99 -8.71 -27.52
CA GLU A 47 12.13 -7.29 -27.85
C GLU A 47 11.85 -6.46 -26.59
N SER A 48 12.80 -6.54 -25.63
CA SER A 48 12.75 -5.68 -24.46
C SER A 48 12.99 -4.23 -24.86
N VAL A 49 12.25 -3.33 -24.24
CA VAL A 49 12.42 -1.88 -24.42
C VAL A 49 13.15 -1.27 -23.24
N GLU A 50 13.95 -0.23 -23.50
CA GLU A 50 14.58 0.57 -22.45
C GLU A 50 13.79 1.86 -22.23
N ILE A 51 13.29 2.06 -21.01
CA ILE A 51 12.51 3.21 -20.63
C ILE A 51 13.36 4.12 -19.74
N PRO A 52 13.81 5.30 -20.20
CA PRO A 52 14.47 6.29 -19.37
C PRO A 52 13.55 6.71 -18.21
N PHE A 53 14.11 6.75 -17.00
CA PHE A 53 13.37 7.10 -15.79
C PHE A 53 14.18 8.04 -14.89
N TRP A 54 13.52 9.03 -14.30
CA TRP A 54 13.99 9.79 -13.16
C TRP A 54 12.80 10.38 -12.38
N SER A 55 13.00 10.62 -11.09
CA SER A 55 12.11 11.41 -10.22
C SER A 55 12.94 12.46 -9.51
N ARG A 56 12.52 13.71 -9.57
CA ARG A 56 13.29 14.87 -9.08
C ARG A 56 12.38 15.93 -8.50
N ASP A 57 12.90 16.65 -7.52
CA ASP A 57 12.26 17.78 -6.88
C ASP A 57 13.04 19.07 -7.14
N TRP A 58 12.30 20.17 -7.27
CA TRP A 58 12.86 21.50 -7.42
C TRP A 58 12.14 22.49 -6.52
N ALA A 59 12.85 23.58 -6.19
CA ALA A 59 12.26 24.75 -5.57
C ALA A 59 12.71 26.01 -6.32
N GLY A 60 11.86 27.03 -6.36
CA GLY A 60 12.18 28.27 -7.03
C GLY A 60 10.99 29.18 -7.22
N THR A 61 10.85 29.80 -8.40
CA THR A 61 9.79 30.78 -8.64
C THR A 61 9.11 30.64 -9.99
N ILE A 62 7.83 31.01 -10.03
CA ILE A 62 7.08 31.36 -11.22
C ILE A 62 6.71 32.86 -11.10
N GLY A 63 7.33 33.68 -11.93
CA GLY A 63 7.26 35.13 -11.72
C GLY A 63 7.87 35.51 -10.36
N ASN A 64 7.05 36.07 -9.47
CA ASN A 64 7.44 36.45 -8.10
C ASN A 64 6.92 35.49 -7.02
N ARG A 65 6.32 34.36 -7.40
CA ARG A 65 5.76 33.41 -6.46
C ARG A 65 6.70 32.24 -6.25
N HIS A 66 6.99 31.91 -4.99
CA HIS A 66 7.76 30.73 -4.64
C HIS A 66 6.93 29.46 -4.87
N VAL A 67 7.57 28.43 -5.43
CA VAL A 67 6.94 27.13 -5.73
C VAL A 67 7.88 25.99 -5.35
N GLU A 68 7.28 24.85 -5.04
CA GLU A 68 7.93 23.54 -4.98
C GLU A 68 7.34 22.66 -6.07
N VAL A 69 8.17 21.93 -6.77
CA VAL A 69 7.83 21.13 -7.96
C VAL A 69 8.38 19.73 -7.78
N SER A 70 7.55 18.71 -8.03
CA SER A 70 7.94 17.31 -8.04
C SER A 70 7.52 16.69 -9.37
N LEU A 71 8.48 16.20 -10.15
CA LEU A 71 8.23 15.58 -11.45
C LEU A 71 8.95 14.26 -11.57
N SER A 72 8.33 13.34 -12.31
CA SER A 72 8.93 12.08 -12.74
C SER A 72 8.87 11.96 -14.26
N ARG A 73 9.91 11.38 -14.84
CA ARG A 73 10.00 11.03 -16.26
C ARG A 73 9.87 9.53 -16.43
N VAL A 74 9.02 9.12 -17.36
CA VAL A 74 8.90 7.74 -17.83
C VAL A 74 8.90 7.76 -19.35
N GLY A 75 9.94 7.25 -19.96
CA GLY A 75 10.14 7.42 -21.41
C GLY A 75 10.29 8.90 -21.77
N ASP A 76 9.44 9.39 -22.66
CA ASP A 76 9.39 10.80 -23.02
C ASP A 76 8.30 11.58 -22.27
N THR A 77 7.47 10.88 -21.51
CA THR A 77 6.42 11.51 -20.70
C THR A 77 7.00 12.05 -19.39
N VAL A 78 6.65 13.28 -19.05
CA VAL A 78 6.93 13.91 -17.77
C VAL A 78 5.61 14.21 -17.09
N SER A 79 5.49 13.80 -15.84
CA SER A 79 4.29 14.04 -15.02
C SER A 79 4.65 14.33 -13.57
N GLY A 80 3.75 15.00 -12.86
CA GLY A 80 3.92 15.29 -11.45
C GLY A 80 3.04 16.46 -11.01
N TRP A 81 3.55 17.25 -10.09
CA TRP A 81 2.79 18.35 -9.50
C TRP A 81 3.70 19.49 -9.05
N TYR A 82 3.08 20.64 -8.80
CA TYR A 82 3.70 21.72 -8.05
C TYR A 82 2.69 22.38 -7.11
N CYS A 83 3.19 23.14 -6.16
CA CYS A 83 2.40 23.98 -5.26
C CYS A 83 3.07 25.30 -4.98
N TYR A 84 2.30 26.33 -4.63
CA TYR A 84 2.84 27.59 -4.13
C TYR A 84 3.27 27.41 -2.66
N ALA A 85 4.51 27.78 -2.38
CA ALA A 85 5.10 27.65 -1.04
C ALA A 85 4.42 28.59 -0.01
N PRO A 86 4.23 28.18 1.25
CA PRO A 86 4.59 26.87 1.79
C PRO A 86 3.63 25.76 1.35
N CYS A 87 4.19 24.66 0.84
CA CYS A 87 3.42 23.51 0.44
C CYS A 87 2.90 22.75 1.67
N THR A 88 1.66 22.33 1.63
CA THR A 88 1.05 21.52 2.68
C THR A 88 0.90 20.06 2.23
N SER A 89 0.70 19.15 3.16
CA SER A 89 0.37 17.75 2.86
C SER A 89 -0.99 17.61 2.15
N ASP A 90 -1.83 18.64 2.17
CA ASP A 90 -3.14 18.63 1.52
C ASP A 90 -2.98 18.70 -0.01
N LYS A 91 -3.24 17.57 -0.66
CA LYS A 91 -3.15 17.41 -2.11
C LYS A 91 -4.07 18.36 -2.90
N ARG A 92 -5.10 18.95 -2.26
CA ARG A 92 -6.02 19.92 -2.91
C ARG A 92 -5.34 21.22 -3.35
N TYR A 93 -4.18 21.53 -2.79
CA TYR A 93 -3.40 22.72 -3.16
C TYR A 93 -2.28 22.42 -4.17
N ARG A 94 -2.25 21.22 -4.73
CA ARG A 94 -1.30 20.83 -5.76
C ARG A 94 -1.92 21.04 -7.14
N LEU A 95 -1.09 21.52 -8.07
CA LEU A 95 -1.45 21.65 -9.48
C LEU A 95 -0.72 20.54 -10.24
N ALA A 96 -1.46 19.74 -10.99
CA ALA A 96 -0.89 18.64 -11.76
C ALA A 96 -0.19 19.17 -13.02
N LEU A 97 0.95 18.56 -13.33
CA LEU A 97 1.72 18.81 -14.54
C LEU A 97 1.84 17.50 -15.34
N LYS A 98 1.57 17.55 -16.64
CA LYS A 98 1.82 16.44 -17.56
C LYS A 98 2.22 16.95 -18.93
N GLY A 99 3.18 16.31 -19.55
CA GLY A 99 3.63 16.65 -20.89
C GLY A 99 4.76 15.77 -21.39
N MET A 100 5.51 16.28 -22.36
CA MET A 100 6.56 15.55 -23.05
C MET A 100 7.90 16.27 -22.93
N LEU A 101 8.95 15.48 -22.86
CA LEU A 101 10.34 15.91 -22.95
C LEU A 101 10.89 15.49 -24.32
N ASP A 102 11.46 16.43 -25.04
CA ASP A 102 12.13 16.21 -26.31
C ASP A 102 13.55 16.84 -26.35
N ALA A 103 14.21 16.83 -27.50
CA ALA A 103 15.54 17.41 -27.67
C ALA A 103 15.59 18.93 -27.45
N HIS A 104 14.44 19.60 -27.40
CA HIS A 104 14.31 21.06 -27.24
C HIS A 104 13.85 21.48 -25.85
N GLY A 105 13.70 20.51 -24.94
CA GLY A 105 13.23 20.69 -23.56
C GLY A 105 11.87 20.06 -23.29
N ALA A 106 11.14 20.58 -22.30
CA ALA A 106 9.83 20.03 -21.91
C ALA A 106 8.71 21.04 -22.13
N THR A 107 7.58 20.51 -22.63
CA THR A 107 6.31 21.22 -22.70
C THR A 107 5.29 20.51 -21.82
N LEU A 108 4.83 21.19 -20.74
CA LEU A 108 3.92 20.61 -19.76
C LEU A 108 2.61 21.41 -19.75
N SER A 109 1.50 20.68 -19.64
CA SER A 109 0.15 21.23 -19.38
C SER A 109 -0.12 21.16 -17.89
N GLU A 110 -0.59 22.27 -17.36
CA GLU A 110 -1.00 22.43 -15.96
C GLU A 110 -2.52 22.22 -15.83
N ARG A 111 -2.93 21.50 -14.79
CA ARG A 111 -4.32 21.24 -14.45
C ARG A 111 -4.54 21.39 -12.96
N ASP A 112 -5.75 21.81 -12.58
CA ASP A 112 -6.16 21.82 -11.18
C ASP A 112 -6.48 20.39 -10.72
N SER A 113 -5.89 19.95 -9.60
CA SER A 113 -6.13 18.62 -9.02
C SER A 113 -7.19 18.61 -7.92
N GLY A 114 -7.86 19.74 -7.65
CA GLY A 114 -8.91 19.84 -6.63
C GLY A 114 -10.16 19.02 -6.95
N ALA A 115 -10.81 18.47 -5.92
CA ALA A 115 -11.97 17.58 -6.04
C ALA A 115 -13.22 18.19 -6.72
N LYS A 116 -13.22 19.50 -6.98
CA LYS A 116 -14.27 20.23 -7.71
C LYS A 116 -13.81 20.77 -9.07
N ALA A 117 -12.57 20.48 -9.44
CA ALA A 117 -12.02 20.97 -10.69
C ALA A 117 -12.53 20.13 -11.86
N ASP A 118 -12.77 20.78 -12.97
CA ASP A 118 -12.88 20.12 -14.26
C ASP A 118 -11.49 19.55 -14.59
N ALA A 119 -11.35 18.23 -14.38
CA ALA A 119 -10.07 17.53 -14.49
C ALA A 119 -9.38 17.69 -15.86
N ASP A 120 -10.15 18.08 -16.89
CA ASP A 120 -9.65 18.29 -18.24
C ASP A 120 -9.26 19.74 -18.51
N ARG A 121 -9.59 20.66 -17.62
CA ARG A 121 -9.30 22.07 -17.81
C ARG A 121 -7.83 22.38 -17.62
N VAL A 122 -7.17 22.79 -18.70
CA VAL A 122 -5.79 23.33 -18.66
C VAL A 122 -5.83 24.73 -18.03
N THR A 123 -5.06 24.91 -16.95
CA THR A 123 -4.94 26.15 -16.19
C THR A 123 -3.67 26.93 -16.52
N GLY A 124 -2.70 26.27 -17.17
CA GLY A 124 -1.44 26.88 -17.61
C GLY A 124 -0.66 25.95 -18.54
N LYS A 125 0.35 26.51 -19.19
CA LYS A 125 1.34 25.76 -19.99
C LYS A 125 2.73 26.17 -19.61
N TRP A 126 3.59 25.17 -19.43
CA TRP A 126 5.01 25.36 -19.17
C TRP A 126 5.82 25.03 -20.41
N ARG A 127 6.84 25.82 -20.70
CA ARG A 127 7.90 25.49 -21.66
C ARG A 127 9.23 25.74 -21.00
N VAL A 128 10.02 24.70 -20.81
CA VAL A 128 11.32 24.74 -20.15
C VAL A 128 12.40 24.15 -21.05
N ALA A 129 13.60 24.68 -20.96
CA ALA A 129 14.71 24.27 -21.83
C ALA A 129 15.32 22.92 -21.44
N SER A 130 15.30 22.61 -20.14
CA SER A 130 15.75 21.33 -19.58
C SER A 130 15.04 21.06 -18.25
N LEU A 131 15.14 19.83 -17.76
CA LEU A 131 14.68 19.38 -16.43
C LEU A 131 15.86 18.77 -15.65
N ASP A 132 17.00 19.49 -15.69
CA ASP A 132 18.23 19.16 -14.97
C ASP A 132 18.32 19.91 -13.63
N ASP A 133 19.52 20.11 -13.10
CA ASP A 133 19.78 20.80 -11.83
C ASP A 133 19.16 22.20 -11.75
N ALA A 134 19.16 22.93 -12.87
CA ALA A 134 18.51 24.23 -12.99
C ALA A 134 17.49 24.22 -14.12
N VAL A 135 16.26 24.58 -13.80
CA VAL A 135 15.15 24.67 -14.76
C VAL A 135 14.83 26.13 -15.03
N THR A 136 14.97 26.53 -16.30
CA THR A 136 14.57 27.85 -16.75
C THR A 136 13.57 27.78 -17.89
N GLY A 137 12.61 28.69 -17.91
CA GLY A 137 11.57 28.67 -18.93
C GLY A 137 10.45 29.67 -18.67
N THR A 138 9.29 29.34 -19.16
CA THR A 138 8.09 30.17 -19.07
C THR A 138 6.86 29.37 -18.70
N TRP A 139 6.03 29.98 -17.90
CA TRP A 139 4.63 29.60 -17.68
C TRP A 139 3.75 30.59 -18.46
N THR A 140 2.73 30.10 -19.15
CA THR A 140 1.78 30.90 -19.92
C THR A 140 0.36 30.56 -19.55
N ALA A 141 -0.46 31.56 -19.29
CA ALA A 141 -1.89 31.40 -19.02
C ALA A 141 -2.62 30.77 -20.22
N PRO A 142 -3.79 30.10 -20.01
CA PRO A 142 -4.53 29.42 -21.08
C PRO A 142 -4.93 30.34 -22.24
N ASP A 143 -5.21 31.60 -21.94
CA ASP A 143 -5.59 32.63 -22.93
C ASP A 143 -4.39 33.27 -23.67
N GLY A 144 -3.17 32.87 -23.33
CA GLY A 144 -1.92 33.36 -23.90
C GLY A 144 -1.54 34.80 -23.49
N LYS A 145 -2.39 35.50 -22.73
CA LYS A 145 -2.18 36.95 -22.44
C LYS A 145 -1.15 37.21 -21.35
N ARG A 146 -0.87 36.24 -20.51
CA ARG A 146 0.07 36.36 -19.41
C ARG A 146 1.14 35.30 -19.51
N THR A 147 2.39 35.74 -19.52
CA THR A 147 3.56 34.86 -19.46
C THR A 147 4.43 35.26 -18.29
N LEU A 148 4.90 34.28 -17.52
CA LEU A 148 5.74 34.46 -16.35
C LEU A 148 7.04 33.65 -16.52
N PRO A 149 8.19 34.15 -16.10
CA PRO A 149 9.43 33.39 -16.09
C PRO A 149 9.34 32.28 -15.03
N VAL A 150 9.88 31.11 -15.35
CA VAL A 150 10.10 29.97 -14.45
C VAL A 150 11.60 29.86 -14.19
N SER A 151 11.98 29.81 -12.91
CA SER A 151 13.39 29.63 -12.49
C SER A 151 13.38 28.73 -11.25
N LEU A 152 13.91 27.51 -11.41
CA LEU A 152 13.94 26.50 -10.36
C LEU A 152 15.37 25.95 -10.21
N ALA A 153 15.71 25.54 -9.00
CA ALA A 153 16.92 24.77 -8.69
C ALA A 153 16.51 23.42 -8.10
N GLN A 154 17.22 22.38 -8.49
CA GLN A 154 16.94 21.03 -7.97
C GLN A 154 17.14 21.00 -6.45
N LYS A 155 16.20 20.37 -5.76
CA LYS A 155 16.19 20.15 -4.33
C LYS A 155 16.59 18.72 -4.05
N HIS A 156 17.50 18.53 -3.13
CA HIS A 156 17.89 17.20 -2.67
C HIS A 156 17.60 17.10 -1.18
N ASP A 157 16.77 16.16 -0.80
CA ASP A 157 16.62 15.77 0.60
C ASP A 157 17.71 14.74 0.90
N GLY A 158 18.88 15.22 1.32
CA GLY A 158 20.05 14.39 1.49
C GLY A 158 21.00 14.43 0.30
N ARG A 159 21.55 13.28 -0.08
CA ARG A 159 22.47 13.14 -1.23
C ARG A 159 21.71 12.81 -2.50
N ALA A 160 22.15 13.38 -3.61
CA ALA A 160 21.57 13.09 -4.91
C ALA A 160 21.78 11.62 -5.30
N PHE A 161 20.80 11.04 -5.97
CA PHE A 161 20.95 9.73 -6.60
C PHE A 161 22.03 9.79 -7.69
N PRO A 162 23.02 8.88 -7.67
CA PRO A 162 24.25 9.10 -8.43
C PRO A 162 24.23 8.62 -9.88
N TYR A 163 23.12 8.06 -10.39
CA TYR A 163 23.06 7.40 -11.71
C TYR A 163 21.84 7.80 -12.52
N ASP A 164 21.99 7.69 -13.84
CA ASP A 164 20.84 7.66 -14.74
C ASP A 164 20.20 6.26 -14.72
N ILE A 165 18.88 6.20 -14.77
CA ILE A 165 18.12 4.97 -14.73
C ILE A 165 17.47 4.68 -16.07
N ARG A 166 17.55 3.41 -16.51
CA ARG A 166 16.75 2.85 -17.58
C ARG A 166 16.09 1.58 -17.10
N LEU A 167 14.77 1.52 -17.20
CA LEU A 167 14.01 0.30 -16.93
C LEU A 167 14.05 -0.56 -18.19
N VAL A 168 14.32 -1.84 -18.02
CA VAL A 168 14.22 -2.84 -19.10
C VAL A 168 12.87 -3.52 -18.92
N ALA A 169 11.97 -3.31 -19.88
CA ALA A 169 10.60 -3.79 -19.81
C ALA A 169 10.19 -4.51 -21.12
N ASP A 170 9.09 -5.23 -21.07
CA ASP A 170 8.51 -5.94 -22.22
C ASP A 170 7.87 -4.99 -23.24
N HIS A 171 7.34 -3.83 -22.78
CA HIS A 171 6.77 -2.80 -23.66
C HIS A 171 6.84 -1.41 -23.04
N LEU A 172 6.52 -0.37 -23.82
CA LEU A 172 6.38 1.00 -23.31
C LEU A 172 5.04 1.17 -22.58
N PRO A 173 5.00 1.99 -21.50
CA PRO A 173 3.76 2.25 -20.80
C PRO A 173 2.75 2.94 -21.72
N ASP A 174 1.48 2.57 -21.60
CA ASP A 174 0.40 3.24 -22.30
C ASP A 174 0.20 4.68 -21.78
N ASP A 175 0.02 5.64 -22.70
CA ASP A 175 -0.16 7.06 -22.38
C ASP A 175 -1.44 7.35 -21.55
N GLY A 176 -2.38 6.41 -21.52
CA GLY A 176 -3.67 6.53 -20.84
C GLY A 176 -3.62 6.35 -19.32
N GLY A 177 -2.52 5.87 -18.76
CA GLY A 177 -2.43 5.54 -17.33
C GLY A 177 -3.36 4.39 -16.93
N SER A 178 -3.73 3.53 -17.88
CA SER A 178 -4.54 2.33 -17.64
C SER A 178 -3.72 1.31 -16.85
N CYS A 179 -4.33 0.77 -15.79
CA CYS A 179 -3.76 -0.35 -15.04
C CYS A 179 -3.86 -1.68 -15.76
N THR A 180 -4.42 -1.73 -16.96
CA THR A 180 -4.69 -2.98 -17.67
C THR A 180 -3.50 -3.46 -18.48
N ASP A 181 -2.54 -2.58 -18.76
CA ASP A 181 -1.38 -2.86 -19.59
C ASP A 181 -0.15 -2.10 -19.05
N ALA A 182 0.27 -2.46 -17.84
CA ALA A 182 1.45 -1.88 -17.22
C ALA A 182 2.69 -2.71 -17.64
N PRO A 183 3.83 -2.05 -17.96
CA PRO A 183 5.06 -2.74 -18.34
C PRO A 183 5.52 -3.74 -17.28
N GLU A 184 5.97 -4.93 -17.71
CA GLU A 184 6.70 -5.85 -16.86
C GLU A 184 8.19 -5.50 -16.88
N VAL A 185 8.73 -5.02 -15.75
CA VAL A 185 10.13 -4.62 -15.63
C VAL A 185 10.97 -5.82 -15.20
N THR A 186 11.91 -6.21 -16.03
CA THR A 186 12.81 -7.36 -15.80
C THR A 186 14.20 -6.95 -15.29
N ALA A 187 14.57 -5.68 -15.47
CA ALA A 187 15.81 -5.14 -14.93
C ALA A 187 15.79 -3.61 -14.82
N ILE A 188 16.65 -3.09 -13.93
CA ILE A 188 17.00 -1.67 -13.84
C ILE A 188 18.46 -1.53 -14.24
N ARG A 189 18.74 -0.76 -15.28
CA ARG A 189 20.10 -0.37 -15.68
C ARG A 189 20.47 0.94 -15.03
N LEU A 190 21.65 0.98 -14.47
CA LEU A 190 22.24 2.16 -13.83
C LEU A 190 23.45 2.60 -14.66
N ASP A 191 23.37 3.78 -15.21
CA ASP A 191 24.41 4.36 -16.07
C ASP A 191 25.05 5.58 -15.38
N ASP A 192 26.37 5.73 -15.50
CA ASP A 192 27.14 6.91 -15.11
C ASP A 192 27.61 7.63 -16.37
N HIS A 193 26.96 8.73 -16.73
CA HIS A 193 27.22 9.49 -17.96
C HIS A 193 27.22 8.61 -19.21
N GLY A 194 26.22 7.75 -19.36
CA GLY A 194 26.05 6.84 -20.49
C GLY A 194 26.90 5.56 -20.45
N ARG A 195 27.70 5.37 -19.40
CA ARG A 195 28.44 4.12 -19.17
C ARG A 195 27.71 3.24 -18.18
N LEU A 196 27.33 2.04 -18.60
CA LEU A 196 26.70 1.04 -17.72
C LEU A 196 27.59 0.72 -16.51
N VAL A 197 27.08 0.98 -15.32
CA VAL A 197 27.71 0.67 -14.03
C VAL A 197 27.19 -0.66 -13.49
N GLN A 198 25.85 -0.84 -13.51
CA GLN A 198 25.23 -2.03 -12.93
C GLN A 198 23.86 -2.31 -13.59
N THR A 199 23.51 -3.58 -13.62
CA THR A 199 22.15 -4.03 -13.94
C THR A 199 21.59 -4.77 -12.72
N LEU A 200 20.48 -4.28 -12.19
CA LEU A 200 19.73 -4.90 -11.12
C LEU A 200 18.62 -5.73 -11.77
N LYS A 201 18.61 -7.03 -11.51
CA LYS A 201 17.54 -7.92 -12.00
C LYS A 201 16.32 -7.78 -11.10
N THR A 202 15.15 -7.80 -11.70
CA THR A 202 13.86 -7.74 -11.01
C THR A 202 12.84 -8.65 -11.69
N ASP A 203 11.72 -8.88 -11.03
CA ASP A 203 10.57 -9.61 -11.54
C ASP A 203 9.26 -8.81 -11.34
N SER A 204 9.35 -7.50 -11.40
CA SER A 204 8.19 -6.60 -11.28
C SER A 204 7.17 -6.89 -12.38
N ARG A 205 5.96 -7.27 -12.00
CA ARG A 205 4.92 -7.75 -12.92
C ARG A 205 3.83 -6.73 -13.11
N GLY A 206 4.09 -5.74 -13.96
CA GLY A 206 3.07 -4.80 -14.44
C GLY A 206 2.16 -4.26 -13.33
N THR A 207 2.67 -3.41 -12.48
CA THR A 207 1.93 -2.95 -11.29
C THR A 207 1.29 -1.59 -11.49
N CYS A 208 0.62 -1.37 -12.59
CA CYS A 208 0.00 -0.08 -12.88
C CYS A 208 1.06 1.05 -12.87
N ASN A 209 0.87 2.04 -12.01
CA ASN A 209 1.82 3.15 -11.84
C ASN A 209 3.02 2.78 -10.93
N LEU A 210 3.09 1.55 -10.42
CA LEU A 210 4.11 1.09 -9.48
C LEU A 210 5.29 0.39 -10.16
N PHE A 211 5.35 0.38 -11.49
CA PHE A 211 6.48 -0.19 -12.24
C PHE A 211 7.71 0.71 -12.26
N THR A 212 7.64 1.90 -11.66
CA THR A 212 8.77 2.81 -11.54
C THR A 212 9.42 2.70 -10.16
N PRO A 213 10.76 2.82 -10.08
CA PRO A 213 11.43 2.79 -8.78
C PRO A 213 11.06 3.96 -7.87
N ASP A 214 10.98 3.67 -6.57
CA ASP A 214 10.96 4.65 -5.50
C ASP A 214 12.37 4.81 -4.91
N PHE A 215 12.65 6.00 -4.39
CA PHE A 215 13.90 6.34 -3.73
C PHE A 215 13.64 6.58 -2.25
N ALA A 216 14.37 5.88 -1.38
CA ALA A 216 14.31 6.06 0.06
C ALA A 216 15.69 5.80 0.68
N ASP A 217 15.99 6.44 1.79
CA ASP A 217 17.15 6.09 2.64
C ASP A 217 16.70 4.99 3.61
N VAL A 218 16.73 3.74 3.15
CA VAL A 218 16.12 2.61 3.88
C VAL A 218 16.96 2.17 5.08
N ASN A 219 18.26 2.49 5.08
CA ASN A 219 19.21 2.14 6.15
C ASN A 219 19.63 3.34 7.00
N PHE A 220 19.11 4.53 6.69
CA PHE A 220 19.39 5.78 7.39
C PHE A 220 20.87 6.18 7.37
N ASP A 221 21.57 5.98 6.24
CA ASP A 221 22.96 6.37 6.04
C ASP A 221 23.12 7.68 5.25
N GLY A 222 22.01 8.26 4.80
CA GLY A 222 21.93 9.52 4.08
C GLY A 222 22.11 9.38 2.57
N TRP A 223 22.15 8.16 2.01
CA TRP A 223 22.15 7.91 0.59
C TRP A 223 20.79 7.35 0.14
N PRO A 224 20.32 7.74 -1.05
CA PRO A 224 19.10 7.15 -1.59
C PRO A 224 19.34 5.71 -2.05
N ASP A 225 18.51 4.83 -1.56
CA ASP A 225 18.40 3.44 -1.98
C ASP A 225 17.28 3.29 -3.00
N LEU A 226 17.17 2.12 -3.64
CA LEU A 226 16.16 1.83 -4.65
C LEU A 226 15.16 0.80 -4.15
N MET A 227 13.89 1.05 -4.43
CA MET A 227 12.80 0.11 -4.20
C MET A 227 11.95 0.00 -5.45
N LEU A 228 11.49 -1.20 -5.78
CA LEU A 228 10.56 -1.45 -6.88
C LEU A 228 9.47 -2.39 -6.43
N ALA A 229 8.20 -1.98 -6.63
CA ALA A 229 7.06 -2.85 -6.35
C ALA A 229 7.08 -4.06 -7.27
N GLN A 230 6.93 -5.27 -6.70
CA GLN A 230 6.97 -6.52 -7.47
C GLN A 230 5.62 -6.89 -8.06
N SER A 231 4.54 -6.59 -7.34
CA SER A 231 3.17 -6.86 -7.80
C SER A 231 2.18 -6.01 -7.00
N MET A 232 1.01 -5.78 -7.57
CA MET A 232 -0.09 -5.16 -6.85
C MET A 232 -0.98 -6.25 -6.25
N GLY A 233 -0.99 -6.36 -4.93
CA GLY A 233 -1.90 -7.23 -4.19
C GLY A 233 -3.30 -6.62 -4.05
N ALA A 234 -4.22 -7.41 -3.49
CA ALA A 234 -5.57 -6.94 -3.13
C ALA A 234 -5.53 -6.12 -1.84
N GLY A 235 -4.87 -4.97 -1.83
CA GLY A 235 -4.79 -4.13 -0.64
C GLY A 235 -3.46 -3.39 -0.50
N PRO A 236 -3.17 -2.84 0.68
CA PRO A 236 -1.97 -2.04 0.91
C PRO A 236 -0.67 -2.87 1.01
N ASN A 237 -0.75 -4.19 1.07
CA ASN A 237 0.40 -5.07 1.28
C ASN A 237 1.14 -5.31 -0.04
N ILE A 238 1.89 -4.33 -0.52
CA ILE A 238 2.64 -4.41 -1.76
C ILE A 238 4.05 -4.93 -1.45
N PRO A 239 4.49 -6.07 -2.02
CA PRO A 239 5.87 -6.52 -1.89
C PRO A 239 6.80 -5.63 -2.72
N TYR A 240 7.95 -5.31 -2.16
CA TYR A 240 9.00 -4.55 -2.83
C TYR A 240 10.28 -5.36 -2.93
N GLN A 241 10.98 -5.22 -4.04
CA GLN A 241 12.38 -5.55 -4.14
C GLN A 241 13.18 -4.30 -3.81
N THR A 242 14.11 -4.41 -2.87
CA THR A 242 14.87 -3.28 -2.35
C THR A 242 16.36 -3.52 -2.52
N TRP A 243 17.09 -2.51 -2.97
CA TRP A 243 18.55 -2.53 -3.11
C TRP A 243 19.15 -1.35 -2.38
N ILE A 244 20.18 -1.64 -1.59
CA ILE A 244 20.90 -0.67 -0.76
C ILE A 244 22.16 -0.19 -1.48
N PHE A 245 22.34 1.12 -1.57
CA PHE A 245 23.52 1.74 -2.13
C PHE A 245 24.72 1.67 -1.19
N ASN A 246 25.86 1.20 -1.68
CA ASN A 246 27.10 1.24 -0.94
C ASN A 246 28.02 2.35 -1.52
N PRO A 247 28.20 3.47 -0.80
CA PRO A 247 28.98 4.61 -1.29
C PRO A 247 30.47 4.32 -1.49
N LYS A 248 31.02 3.30 -0.83
CA LYS A 248 32.43 2.91 -0.99
C LYS A 248 32.67 2.19 -2.31
N THR A 249 31.80 1.28 -2.68
CA THR A 249 31.88 0.52 -3.93
C THR A 249 31.15 1.19 -5.07
N ARG A 250 30.31 2.19 -4.77
CA ARG A 250 29.38 2.86 -5.70
C ARG A 250 28.50 1.83 -6.44
N ARG A 251 27.97 0.86 -5.69
CA ARG A 251 27.08 -0.20 -6.22
C ARG A 251 25.96 -0.47 -5.27
N PHE A 252 24.88 -0.98 -5.83
CA PHE A 252 23.73 -1.47 -5.09
C PHE A 252 23.90 -2.95 -4.78
N ALA A 253 23.42 -3.36 -3.62
CA ALA A 253 23.32 -4.75 -3.21
C ALA A 253 21.87 -5.02 -2.74
N ASP A 254 21.42 -6.26 -2.88
CA ASP A 254 20.11 -6.65 -2.37
C ASP A 254 20.02 -6.33 -0.87
N ALA A 255 18.87 -5.78 -0.47
CA ALA A 255 18.59 -5.58 0.95
C ALA A 255 18.48 -6.92 1.69
N PRO A 256 18.74 -6.94 3.00
CA PRO A 256 18.66 -8.18 3.77
C PRO A 256 17.21 -8.72 3.80
N PRO A 257 17.05 -10.04 4.03
CA PRO A 257 15.74 -10.69 4.03
C PRO A 257 14.73 -10.02 4.95
N GLY A 258 15.15 -9.58 6.15
CA GLY A 258 14.25 -8.94 7.09
C GLY A 258 13.63 -7.62 6.57
N LEU A 259 14.30 -6.92 5.63
CA LEU A 259 13.73 -5.75 4.95
C LEU A 259 12.93 -6.15 3.70
N GLN A 260 13.41 -7.13 2.93
CA GLN A 260 12.71 -7.62 1.73
C GLN A 260 11.33 -8.21 2.04
N ASP A 261 11.16 -8.79 3.23
CA ASP A 261 9.91 -9.43 3.65
C ASP A 261 8.84 -8.41 4.11
N ILE A 262 9.21 -7.12 4.28
CA ILE A 262 8.26 -6.08 4.67
C ILE A 262 7.49 -5.59 3.44
N THR A 263 6.18 -5.72 3.47
CA THR A 263 5.31 -5.15 2.43
C THR A 263 5.02 -3.68 2.69
N SER A 264 4.98 -2.86 1.64
CA SER A 264 4.73 -1.41 1.72
C SER A 264 5.50 -0.73 2.86
N PRO A 265 6.83 -0.91 2.93
CA PRO A 265 7.62 -0.27 3.98
C PRO A 265 7.62 1.25 3.82
N ASP A 266 7.60 1.94 4.95
CA ASP A 266 7.80 3.38 5.05
C ASP A 266 8.92 3.66 6.06
N PHE A 267 9.57 4.81 5.97
CA PHE A 267 10.82 5.10 6.68
C PHE A 267 10.71 6.41 7.46
N ASP A 268 11.02 6.36 8.75
CA ASP A 268 11.14 7.51 9.61
C ASP A 268 12.62 7.80 9.89
N PRO A 269 13.24 8.75 9.18
CA PRO A 269 14.66 9.06 9.36
C PRO A 269 14.96 9.72 10.72
N VAL A 270 13.97 10.39 11.33
CA VAL A 270 14.15 11.07 12.62
C VAL A 270 14.33 10.05 13.74
N HIS A 271 13.48 9.02 13.76
CA HIS A 271 13.51 7.99 14.80
C HIS A 271 14.25 6.72 14.37
N ARG A 272 14.71 6.67 13.09
CA ARG A 272 15.39 5.52 12.45
C ARG A 272 14.56 4.24 12.60
N ILE A 273 13.29 4.34 12.19
CA ILE A 273 12.32 3.25 12.22
C ILE A 273 11.85 2.96 10.80
N VAL A 274 11.81 1.68 10.46
CA VAL A 274 11.05 1.16 9.33
C VAL A 274 9.69 0.73 9.85
N TRP A 275 8.62 1.07 9.17
CA TRP A 275 7.28 0.69 9.59
C TRP A 275 6.42 0.32 8.39
N THR A 276 5.35 -0.41 8.63
CA THR A 276 4.35 -0.72 7.63
C THR A 276 2.96 -0.72 8.22
N SER A 277 1.99 -0.26 7.43
CA SER A 277 0.57 -0.51 7.70
C SER A 277 0.14 -1.70 6.85
N TRP A 278 -0.46 -2.69 7.48
CA TRP A 278 -0.87 -3.91 6.81
C TRP A 278 -2.37 -4.18 6.97
N ARG A 279 -2.88 -5.02 6.09
CA ARG A 279 -4.26 -5.50 6.09
C ARG A 279 -4.28 -7.01 5.92
N ALA A 280 -4.83 -7.72 6.90
CA ALA A 280 -4.99 -9.18 6.83
C ALA A 280 -6.35 -9.58 6.25
N SER A 281 -7.40 -8.76 6.44
CA SER A 281 -8.75 -9.06 5.96
C SER A 281 -9.56 -7.77 5.71
N CYS A 282 -10.84 -7.89 5.44
CA CYS A 282 -11.76 -6.73 5.40
C CYS A 282 -11.74 -5.91 6.69
N CYS A 283 -11.50 -6.58 7.82
CA CYS A 283 -11.80 -6.05 9.15
C CYS A 283 -10.59 -6.15 10.11
N GLU A 284 -9.43 -6.54 9.63
CA GLU A 284 -8.20 -6.63 10.40
C GLU A 284 -7.09 -5.86 9.70
N HIS A 285 -6.64 -4.82 10.37
CA HIS A 285 -5.56 -3.93 9.94
C HIS A 285 -4.56 -3.80 11.08
N GLY A 286 -3.34 -3.44 10.75
CA GLY A 286 -2.34 -3.23 11.77
C GLY A 286 -1.20 -2.36 11.32
N VAL A 287 -0.31 -2.12 12.25
CA VAL A 287 0.97 -1.43 12.04
C VAL A 287 2.05 -2.26 12.72
N THR A 288 3.16 -2.44 12.03
CA THR A 288 4.36 -3.07 12.58
C THR A 288 5.54 -2.15 12.40
N THR A 289 6.38 -2.05 13.41
CA THR A 289 7.60 -1.26 13.39
C THR A 289 8.83 -2.14 13.52
N TYR A 290 9.90 -1.72 12.86
CA TYR A 290 11.14 -2.47 12.78
C TYR A 290 12.33 -1.54 13.01
N ARG A 291 13.46 -2.11 13.42
CA ARG A 291 14.75 -1.41 13.53
C ARG A 291 15.86 -2.22 12.92
N TRP A 292 16.85 -1.53 12.41
CA TRP A 292 18.11 -2.12 12.03
C TRP A 292 18.85 -2.67 13.25
N GLN A 293 19.22 -3.94 13.20
CA GLN A 293 20.03 -4.65 14.20
C GLN A 293 21.19 -5.35 13.49
N GLY A 294 22.38 -4.73 13.54
CA GLY A 294 23.50 -5.18 12.71
C GLY A 294 23.20 -5.00 11.22
N ASN A 295 23.24 -6.10 10.47
CA ASN A 295 23.06 -6.08 9.01
C ASN A 295 21.63 -6.48 8.55
N ASP A 296 20.66 -6.54 9.46
CA ASP A 296 19.29 -6.96 9.12
C ASP A 296 18.27 -6.13 9.91
N VAL A 297 17.02 -6.20 9.48
CA VAL A 297 15.91 -5.48 10.09
C VAL A 297 15.07 -6.44 10.91
N LYS A 298 14.74 -6.04 12.15
CA LYS A 298 14.00 -6.86 13.11
C LYS A 298 12.77 -6.11 13.61
N GLU A 299 11.68 -6.84 13.77
CA GLU A 299 10.47 -6.35 14.39
C GLU A 299 10.74 -5.87 15.83
N VAL A 300 10.18 -4.71 16.16
CA VAL A 300 10.29 -4.08 17.50
C VAL A 300 8.94 -4.08 18.18
N ASP A 301 7.87 -3.73 17.44
CA ASP A 301 6.53 -3.62 17.98
C ASP A 301 5.50 -3.85 16.87
N SER A 302 4.34 -4.38 17.26
CA SER A 302 3.24 -4.64 16.33
C SER A 302 1.90 -4.46 17.04
N ALA A 303 0.94 -3.87 16.34
CA ALA A 303 -0.40 -3.66 16.85
C ALA A 303 -1.45 -3.92 15.78
N SER A 304 -2.55 -4.56 16.17
CA SER A 304 -3.70 -4.82 15.32
C SER A 304 -4.87 -3.90 15.68
N SER A 305 -5.75 -3.69 14.72
CA SER A 305 -7.06 -3.09 14.96
C SER A 305 -7.91 -3.98 15.87
N TYR A 306 -8.83 -3.37 16.59
CA TYR A 306 -9.76 -4.08 17.44
C TYR A 306 -11.13 -3.41 17.47
N LEU A 307 -12.15 -4.19 17.78
CA LEU A 307 -13.51 -3.70 17.99
C LEU A 307 -13.77 -3.51 19.48
N LEU A 308 -14.10 -2.26 19.85
CA LEU A 308 -14.48 -1.92 21.20
C LEU A 308 -16.01 -1.81 21.30
N PRO A 309 -16.68 -2.77 21.95
CA PRO A 309 -18.11 -2.66 22.23
C PRO A 309 -18.35 -1.61 23.32
N VAL A 310 -19.29 -0.71 23.09
CA VAL A 310 -19.58 0.41 23.98
C VAL A 310 -21.08 0.64 24.15
N LEU A 311 -21.46 1.29 25.25
CA LEU A 311 -22.82 1.79 25.47
C LEU A 311 -22.82 3.30 25.38
N ASP A 312 -23.65 3.85 24.50
CA ASP A 312 -23.93 5.27 24.36
C ASP A 312 -25.37 5.50 24.84
N GLY A 313 -25.50 5.89 26.10
CA GLY A 313 -26.80 5.85 26.79
C GLY A 313 -27.37 4.42 26.79
N ASN A 314 -28.52 4.23 26.14
CA ASN A 314 -29.15 2.91 25.96
C ASN A 314 -28.84 2.30 24.57
N THR A 315 -28.03 2.94 23.75
CA THR A 315 -27.68 2.50 22.40
C THR A 315 -26.37 1.75 22.44
N ARG A 316 -26.36 0.56 21.86
CA ARG A 316 -25.17 -0.26 21.67
C ARG A 316 -24.46 0.18 20.42
N ARG A 317 -23.14 0.36 20.52
CA ARG A 317 -22.27 0.71 19.42
C ARG A 317 -21.02 -0.16 19.48
N TYR A 318 -20.38 -0.28 18.35
CA TYR A 318 -19.06 -0.88 18.23
C TYR A 318 -18.13 0.15 17.59
N CYS A 319 -17.01 0.40 18.23
CA CYS A 319 -16.01 1.33 17.74
C CYS A 319 -14.85 0.54 17.16
N TYR A 320 -14.59 0.72 15.88
CA TYR A 320 -13.43 0.12 15.21
C TYR A 320 -12.21 1.01 15.46
N ILE A 321 -11.28 0.49 16.22
CA ILE A 321 -10.06 1.21 16.62
C ILE A 321 -8.91 0.68 15.77
N VAL A 322 -8.28 1.56 14.99
CA VAL A 322 -7.20 1.22 14.07
C VAL A 322 -5.90 1.85 14.59
N PRO A 323 -4.81 1.06 14.68
CA PRO A 323 -3.50 1.62 15.00
C PRO A 323 -2.98 2.46 13.84
N GLY A 324 -2.16 3.44 14.17
CA GLY A 324 -1.38 4.24 13.24
C GLY A 324 0.08 4.31 13.67
N TYR A 325 0.91 4.92 12.84
CA TYR A 325 2.28 5.27 13.19
C TYR A 325 2.42 6.78 13.31
N GLY A 326 3.06 7.23 14.36
CA GLY A 326 3.35 8.64 14.59
C GLY A 326 4.44 8.83 15.64
N ASN A 327 5.24 9.87 15.47
CA ASN A 327 6.27 10.27 16.46
C ASN A 327 7.21 9.13 16.91
N GLY A 328 7.57 8.23 15.99
CA GLY A 328 8.51 7.16 16.28
C GLY A 328 7.92 5.94 16.99
N HIS A 329 6.61 5.83 17.11
CA HIS A 329 5.96 4.70 17.78
C HIS A 329 4.57 4.39 17.20
N ILE A 330 4.04 3.23 17.56
CA ILE A 330 2.66 2.86 17.23
C ILE A 330 1.72 3.58 18.18
N GLU A 331 0.66 4.17 17.63
CA GLU A 331 -0.37 4.86 18.41
C GLU A 331 -1.77 4.49 17.90
N TYR A 332 -2.75 4.65 18.77
CA TYR A 332 -4.15 4.55 18.40
C TYR A 332 -4.74 5.97 18.39
N PRO A 333 -4.79 6.65 17.23
CA PRO A 333 -5.28 8.03 17.14
C PRO A 333 -6.76 8.15 17.48
N GLN A 334 -7.54 7.08 17.25
CA GLN A 334 -8.93 7.01 17.66
C GLN A 334 -9.03 6.57 19.13
N ARG A 335 -9.59 7.40 19.97
CA ARG A 335 -9.85 7.13 21.38
C ARG A 335 -11.31 7.31 21.69
N ILE A 336 -11.85 6.37 22.44
CA ILE A 336 -13.21 6.45 22.94
C ILE A 336 -13.16 6.71 24.44
N GLU A 337 -13.73 7.82 24.84
CA GLU A 337 -13.86 8.20 26.24
C GLU A 337 -15.32 8.11 26.68
N GLN A 338 -15.55 7.55 27.85
CA GLN A 338 -16.87 7.62 28.46
C GLN A 338 -17.00 8.94 29.24
N THR A 339 -18.12 9.64 29.01
CA THR A 339 -18.47 10.87 29.68
C THR A 339 -19.82 10.67 30.38
N ASP A 340 -20.21 11.65 31.21
CA ASP A 340 -21.52 11.63 31.90
C ASP A 340 -22.71 11.65 30.93
N THR A 341 -22.49 12.06 29.70
CA THR A 341 -23.52 12.15 28.64
C THR A 341 -23.43 11.09 27.59
N GLY A 342 -22.53 10.09 27.75
CA GLY A 342 -22.31 9.00 26.80
C GLY A 342 -20.87 8.94 26.32
N LEU A 343 -20.65 8.39 25.13
CA LEU A 343 -19.33 8.19 24.57
C LEU A 343 -18.90 9.35 23.68
N ARG A 344 -17.61 9.62 23.69
CA ARG A 344 -16.98 10.62 22.84
C ARG A 344 -15.70 10.06 22.21
N SER A 345 -15.55 10.25 20.90
CA SER A 345 -14.28 10.04 20.20
C SER A 345 -13.39 11.28 20.35
N THR A 346 -12.10 11.11 20.59
CA THR A 346 -11.13 12.21 20.61
C THR A 346 -10.89 12.83 19.24
N LEU A 347 -11.26 12.14 18.17
CA LEU A 347 -11.17 12.63 16.78
C LEU A 347 -12.50 13.22 16.25
N GLY A 348 -13.49 13.41 17.11
CA GLY A 348 -14.79 14.00 16.75
C GLY A 348 -15.97 13.17 17.23
N ALA A 349 -17.13 13.32 16.57
CA ALA A 349 -18.34 12.57 16.91
C ALA A 349 -18.12 11.05 16.73
N LEU A 350 -18.94 10.24 17.40
CA LEU A 350 -18.94 8.76 17.35
C LEU A 350 -19.15 8.15 15.95
N LYS A 351 -18.76 8.84 14.88
CA LYS A 351 -18.92 8.38 13.50
C LYS A 351 -18.26 7.03 13.25
N ASP A 352 -17.06 6.86 13.82
CA ASP A 352 -16.28 5.65 13.63
C ASP A 352 -16.82 4.45 14.42
N CYS A 353 -17.78 4.71 15.34
CA CYS A 353 -18.50 3.70 16.09
C CYS A 353 -19.82 3.26 15.41
N GLU A 354 -20.25 3.96 14.35
CA GLU A 354 -21.48 3.66 13.62
C GLU A 354 -21.22 2.96 12.29
N ALA A 355 -20.06 3.25 11.69
CA ALA A 355 -19.69 2.77 10.36
C ALA A 355 -19.09 1.36 10.35
N GLY A 356 -18.92 0.73 11.51
CA GLY A 356 -18.49 -0.67 11.57
C GLY A 356 -19.61 -1.56 11.09
N ASP A 357 -19.36 -2.35 10.05
CA ASP A 357 -20.11 -3.55 9.82
C ASP A 357 -20.29 -4.26 11.16
N SER A 358 -21.48 -4.79 11.36
CA SER A 358 -21.79 -5.67 12.49
C SER A 358 -20.58 -6.53 12.81
N PRO A 359 -19.96 -6.42 14.01
CA PRO A 359 -18.71 -7.11 14.25
C PRO A 359 -18.92 -8.57 13.91
N GLN A 360 -18.04 -9.11 13.07
CA GLN A 360 -17.94 -10.55 12.93
C GLN A 360 -17.43 -11.07 14.27
N MET A 361 -18.34 -11.10 15.24
CA MET A 361 -18.06 -11.77 16.49
C MET A 361 -17.69 -13.19 16.15
N SER A 362 -16.53 -13.63 16.59
CA SER A 362 -16.30 -15.05 16.70
C SER A 362 -17.54 -15.62 17.37
N ARG A 363 -18.21 -16.55 16.69
CA ARG A 363 -19.42 -17.18 17.27
C ARG A 363 -19.14 -17.88 18.59
N VAL A 364 -17.86 -17.98 18.96
CA VAL A 364 -17.39 -18.75 20.12
C VAL A 364 -16.79 -17.86 21.20
N TYR A 365 -15.90 -16.94 20.85
CA TYR A 365 -15.17 -16.12 21.83
C TYR A 365 -15.15 -14.65 21.45
N ILE A 366 -15.13 -13.78 22.46
CA ILE A 366 -14.98 -12.33 22.31
C ILE A 366 -13.91 -11.82 23.26
N ASP A 367 -13.04 -10.98 22.75
CA ASP A 367 -12.04 -10.26 23.50
C ASP A 367 -12.63 -8.96 24.06
N ILE A 368 -12.44 -8.75 25.36
CA ILE A 368 -12.89 -7.56 26.06
C ILE A 368 -11.70 -6.66 26.30
N TRP A 369 -11.68 -5.53 25.61
CA TRP A 369 -10.59 -4.57 25.66
C TRP A 369 -10.97 -3.36 26.53
N LYS A 370 -10.02 -2.90 27.32
CA LYS A 370 -10.07 -1.62 28.02
C LYS A 370 -9.30 -0.59 27.19
N PRO A 371 -9.90 0.58 26.87
CA PRO A 371 -9.18 1.65 26.21
C PRO A 371 -7.91 2.05 26.95
N GLY A 372 -6.81 2.27 26.24
CA GLY A 372 -5.57 2.82 26.80
C GLY A 372 -5.71 4.32 27.12
N ALA A 373 -4.71 4.88 27.79
CA ALA A 373 -4.56 6.33 27.88
C ALA A 373 -4.42 6.94 26.46
N PRO A 374 -4.67 8.25 26.26
CA PRO A 374 -4.43 8.90 24.98
C PRO A 374 -3.00 8.59 24.46
N GLY A 375 -2.89 8.09 23.22
CA GLY A 375 -1.63 7.61 22.64
C GLY A 375 -1.15 6.22 23.10
N GLY A 376 -1.77 5.61 24.10
CA GLY A 376 -1.40 4.30 24.63
C GLY A 376 -2.14 3.13 23.98
N ALA A 377 -1.54 1.92 24.00
CA ALA A 377 -2.18 0.70 23.52
C ALA A 377 -3.39 0.31 24.39
N PRO A 378 -4.41 -0.35 23.81
CA PRO A 378 -5.47 -0.95 24.60
C PRO A 378 -4.93 -2.10 25.44
N THR A 379 -5.62 -2.43 26.51
CA THR A 379 -5.28 -3.57 27.36
C THR A 379 -6.37 -4.63 27.22
N LEU A 380 -5.99 -5.85 26.86
CA LEU A 380 -6.89 -6.98 26.90
C LEU A 380 -7.25 -7.27 28.37
N VAL A 381 -8.53 -7.16 28.70
CA VAL A 381 -9.02 -7.46 30.05
C VAL A 381 -9.17 -8.96 30.23
N ARG A 382 -9.87 -9.60 29.30
CA ARG A 382 -10.05 -11.04 29.21
C ARG A 382 -10.76 -11.45 27.93
N THR A 383 -10.63 -12.70 27.56
CA THR A 383 -11.45 -13.37 26.53
C THR A 383 -12.59 -14.13 27.21
N GLU A 384 -13.81 -13.96 26.73
CA GLU A 384 -14.97 -14.70 27.22
C GLU A 384 -15.64 -15.47 26.09
N ARG A 385 -16.26 -16.61 26.43
CA ARG A 385 -17.14 -17.30 25.51
C ARG A 385 -18.45 -16.52 25.36
N VAL A 386 -18.90 -16.34 24.13
CA VAL A 386 -20.20 -15.74 23.84
C VAL A 386 -21.30 -16.75 24.23
N ALA A 387 -22.18 -16.33 25.10
CA ALA A 387 -23.33 -17.14 25.48
C ALA A 387 -24.52 -16.81 24.56
N TRP A 388 -25.21 -17.84 24.06
CA TRP A 388 -26.38 -17.67 23.21
C TRP A 388 -27.65 -17.91 24.04
N LYS A 389 -28.59 -16.97 24.01
CA LYS A 389 -29.82 -17.03 24.77
C LYS A 389 -31.03 -17.02 23.84
N ARG A 390 -31.91 -17.99 24.02
CA ARG A 390 -33.19 -18.02 23.33
C ARG A 390 -34.06 -16.86 23.81
N THR A 391 -34.49 -16.00 22.90
CA THR A 391 -35.25 -14.79 23.24
C THR A 391 -36.24 -14.43 22.13
N SER A 392 -37.27 -13.67 22.50
CA SER A 392 -38.22 -13.10 21.54
C SER A 392 -37.61 -11.90 20.86
N THR A 393 -37.61 -11.89 19.53
CA THR A 393 -37.23 -10.77 18.67
C THR A 393 -38.43 -10.32 17.84
N ARG A 394 -38.28 -9.24 17.08
CA ARG A 394 -39.31 -8.80 16.12
C ARG A 394 -39.57 -9.85 15.02
N ALA A 395 -38.62 -10.72 14.76
CA ALA A 395 -38.71 -11.80 13.77
C ALA A 395 -39.07 -13.17 14.37
N GLY A 396 -39.54 -13.21 15.64
CA GLY A 396 -39.90 -14.43 16.35
C GLY A 396 -38.88 -14.86 17.41
N MET A 397 -38.99 -16.11 17.85
CA MET A 397 -38.04 -16.69 18.83
C MET A 397 -36.72 -17.06 18.15
N LYS A 398 -35.63 -16.45 18.57
CA LYS A 398 -34.28 -16.69 18.05
C LYS A 398 -33.26 -16.86 19.18
N PHE A 399 -32.13 -17.42 18.86
CA PHE A 399 -30.95 -17.44 19.72
C PHE A 399 -30.11 -16.18 19.44
N CYS A 400 -29.98 -15.30 20.44
CA CYS A 400 -29.26 -14.08 20.33
C CYS A 400 -28.02 -14.07 21.26
N PRO A 401 -26.90 -13.48 20.85
CA PRO A 401 -25.68 -13.47 21.65
C PRO A 401 -25.81 -12.53 22.86
N ASP A 402 -25.34 -13.00 24.02
CA ASP A 402 -25.17 -12.23 25.24
C ASP A 402 -23.72 -11.75 25.34
N VAL A 403 -23.47 -10.53 24.90
CA VAL A 403 -22.13 -10.01 24.64
C VAL A 403 -21.60 -9.25 25.87
N PRO A 404 -20.42 -9.60 26.38
CA PRO A 404 -19.72 -8.79 27.37
C PRO A 404 -19.10 -7.55 26.73
N PHE A 405 -19.06 -6.44 27.46
CA PHE A 405 -18.38 -5.21 27.06
C PHE A 405 -17.88 -4.44 28.29
N TYR A 406 -16.91 -3.53 28.06
CA TYR A 406 -16.34 -2.71 29.11
C TYR A 406 -17.12 -1.39 29.24
N ASP A 407 -17.60 -1.11 30.44
CA ASP A 407 -18.37 0.08 30.77
C ASP A 407 -17.96 0.61 32.15
N ASN A 408 -17.45 1.85 32.22
CA ASN A 408 -17.08 2.54 33.47
C ASN A 408 -16.34 1.66 34.49
N GLY A 409 -15.27 1.01 34.07
CA GLY A 409 -14.45 0.18 34.96
C GLY A 409 -15.05 -1.21 35.24
N ARG A 410 -16.18 -1.57 34.63
CA ARG A 410 -16.88 -2.84 34.84
C ARG A 410 -17.14 -3.55 33.52
N ILE A 411 -17.19 -4.88 33.57
CA ILE A 411 -17.71 -5.69 32.47
C ILE A 411 -19.21 -5.84 32.66
N ARG A 412 -19.97 -5.37 31.68
CA ARG A 412 -21.42 -5.57 31.58
C ARG A 412 -21.74 -6.53 30.45
N ARG A 413 -22.94 -7.05 30.42
CA ARG A 413 -23.42 -7.95 29.35
C ARG A 413 -24.69 -7.38 28.74
N VAL A 414 -24.84 -7.53 27.44
CA VAL A 414 -26.02 -7.10 26.69
C VAL A 414 -26.47 -8.21 25.76
N LEU A 415 -27.73 -8.56 25.86
CA LEU A 415 -28.37 -9.48 24.95
C LEU A 415 -28.75 -8.75 23.66
N LEU A 416 -28.14 -9.11 22.53
CA LEU A 416 -28.33 -8.45 21.23
C LEU A 416 -29.62 -8.90 20.53
N ARG A 417 -30.77 -8.73 21.17
CA ARG A 417 -32.07 -9.16 20.65
C ARG A 417 -32.72 -8.22 19.65
N ASP A 418 -32.30 -6.96 19.65
CA ASP A 418 -32.88 -5.88 18.81
C ASP A 418 -32.20 -5.77 17.45
N ASP A 419 -31.12 -6.51 17.24
CA ASP A 419 -30.43 -6.68 15.97
C ASP A 419 -30.69 -8.10 15.43
N PRO A 420 -31.65 -8.24 14.51
CA PRO A 420 -32.04 -9.57 14.01
C PRO A 420 -30.92 -10.28 13.24
N ASP A 421 -29.96 -9.54 12.68
CA ASP A 421 -28.85 -10.10 11.90
C ASP A 421 -27.80 -10.76 12.79
N GLN A 422 -27.78 -10.42 14.08
CA GLN A 422 -26.93 -11.05 15.09
C GLN A 422 -27.52 -12.34 15.68
N CYS A 423 -28.79 -12.60 15.44
CA CYS A 423 -29.50 -13.74 16.04
C CYS A 423 -29.59 -14.91 15.05
N SER A 424 -29.54 -16.15 15.57
CA SER A 424 -29.63 -17.38 14.80
C SER A 424 -30.95 -18.08 15.07
N ASP A 425 -31.48 -18.83 14.09
CA ASP A 425 -32.65 -19.68 14.25
C ASP A 425 -32.34 -20.97 15.05
N SER A 426 -31.08 -21.40 15.03
CA SER A 426 -30.56 -22.53 15.81
C SER A 426 -29.56 -22.05 16.87
N ASN A 427 -29.38 -22.86 17.92
CA ASN A 427 -28.38 -22.59 18.95
C ASN A 427 -26.96 -22.82 18.37
N PRO A 428 -26.13 -21.79 18.20
CA PRO A 428 -24.76 -21.97 17.68
C PRO A 428 -23.80 -22.74 18.61
N ASP A 429 -24.19 -22.93 19.87
CA ASP A 429 -23.42 -23.73 20.83
C ASP A 429 -23.68 -25.25 20.71
N GLU A 430 -24.69 -25.65 19.93
CA GLU A 430 -25.11 -27.08 19.76
C GLU A 430 -24.63 -27.67 18.42
N ASN A 431 -23.87 -26.94 17.62
CA ASN A 431 -23.32 -27.40 16.31
C ASN A 431 -21.83 -27.66 16.38
#